data_e0b78df17b3cdf13c72e3a30a9166956
#
_entry.id   e0b78df17b3cdf13c72e3a30a9166956
#
_cell.length_a   1.000
_cell.length_b   1.000
_cell.length_c   1.000
_cell.angle_alpha   90.00
_cell.angle_beta   90.00
_cell.angle_gamma   90.00
#
_symmetry.space_group_name_H-M   'P 1'
#
loop_
_entity.id
_entity.type
_entity.pdbx_description
1 polymer ?
#
loop_
_entity_poly.entity_id
_entity_poly.type
_entity_poly.pdbx_seq_one_letter_code
_entity_poly.pdbx_strand_id
1 'polypeptide(L)'
;MTDIIVCGASGRMGQRLIHLTAAAPDLRLVGAPERPDHPDIGRDAGIIAGSGELGIPLVSDLAAIEGGDVAIAFTLPEPTLADAATCAAAGRPMVVGTTGFSEEELASFKSTIASIPCVFAPNFSTAMNVLFRLVEEAARILGDDYDVEVGEAHHR
;
A
#
# COMPACT_ATOMS: atom_id res chain seq x y z
N MET A 1 -5.72 5.17 19.14
CA MET A 1 -5.40 5.90 17.88
C MET A 1 -4.24 5.15 17.28
N THR A 2 -4.35 4.75 16.02
CA THR A 2 -3.30 3.99 15.32
C THR A 2 -2.45 4.95 14.48
N ASP A 3 -1.15 4.86 14.63
CA ASP A 3 -0.18 5.72 13.93
C ASP A 3 0.18 5.12 12.57
N ILE A 4 -0.14 5.84 11.51
CA ILE A 4 -0.04 5.40 10.12
C ILE A 4 1.15 6.07 9.43
N ILE A 5 1.94 5.27 8.72
CA ILE A 5 2.92 5.74 7.73
C ILE A 5 2.40 5.40 6.34
N VAL A 6 2.41 6.36 5.42
CA VAL A 6 1.95 6.17 4.04
C VAL A 6 3.13 6.27 3.09
N CYS A 7 3.60 5.13 2.58
CA CYS A 7 4.69 5.04 1.59
C CYS A 7 4.20 5.45 0.19
N GLY A 8 5.03 6.19 -0.55
CA GLY A 8 4.63 6.78 -1.83
C GLY A 8 3.56 7.85 -1.66
N ALA A 9 3.76 8.72 -0.66
CA ALA A 9 2.79 9.68 -0.14
C ALA A 9 2.24 10.66 -1.19
N SER A 10 3.05 11.04 -2.18
CA SER A 10 2.64 11.95 -3.27
C SER A 10 1.89 11.27 -4.41
N GLY A 11 1.90 9.93 -4.45
CA GLY A 11 1.20 9.15 -5.46
C GLY A 11 -0.33 9.21 -5.31
N ARG A 12 -1.06 8.80 -6.36
CA ARG A 12 -2.54 8.81 -6.37
C ARG A 12 -3.14 8.07 -5.16
N MET A 13 -2.64 6.88 -4.85
CA MET A 13 -3.10 6.12 -3.67
C MET A 13 -2.60 6.73 -2.37
N GLY A 14 -1.34 7.19 -2.33
CA GLY A 14 -0.77 7.84 -1.15
C GLY A 14 -1.60 9.04 -0.70
N GLN A 15 -1.89 9.97 -1.61
CA GLN A 15 -2.75 11.13 -1.32
C GLN A 15 -4.13 10.71 -0.81
N ARG A 16 -4.74 9.67 -1.42
CA ARG A 16 -6.05 9.19 -0.98
C ARG A 16 -6.00 8.57 0.41
N LEU A 17 -4.96 7.80 0.73
CA LEU A 17 -4.74 7.21 2.05
C LEU A 17 -4.51 8.29 3.12
N ILE A 18 -3.69 9.31 2.81
CA ILE A 18 -3.48 10.46 3.70
C ILE A 18 -4.80 11.18 3.98
N HIS A 19 -5.59 11.45 2.93
CA HIS A 19 -6.90 12.08 3.08
C HIS A 19 -7.85 11.26 3.99
N LEU A 20 -7.91 9.95 3.78
CA LEU A 20 -8.76 9.06 4.59
C LEU A 20 -8.24 8.95 6.04
N THR A 21 -6.93 8.90 6.23
CA THR A 21 -6.30 8.88 7.56
C THR A 21 -6.62 10.17 8.32
N ALA A 22 -6.51 11.33 7.66
CA ALA A 22 -6.82 12.62 8.27
C ALA A 22 -8.31 12.78 8.65
N ALA A 23 -9.23 12.11 7.91
CA ALA A 23 -10.65 12.13 8.19
C ALA A 23 -11.10 11.11 9.25
N ALA A 24 -10.29 10.11 9.58
CA ALA A 24 -10.63 9.05 10.52
C ALA A 24 -10.24 9.43 11.96
N PRO A 25 -11.19 9.40 12.94
CA PRO A 25 -10.90 9.88 14.30
C PRO A 25 -9.98 8.96 15.11
N ASP A 26 -9.79 7.72 14.67
CA ASP A 26 -8.99 6.69 15.32
C ASP A 26 -7.62 6.46 14.67
N LEU A 27 -7.33 7.19 13.58
CA LEU A 27 -6.05 7.14 12.87
C LEU A 27 -5.29 8.46 12.99
N ARG A 28 -3.96 8.39 12.87
CA ARG A 28 -3.08 9.55 12.83
C ARG A 28 -1.96 9.31 11.82
N LEU A 29 -1.76 10.23 10.88
CA LEU A 29 -0.59 10.21 10.01
C LEU A 29 0.64 10.65 10.84
N VAL A 30 1.69 9.83 10.82
CA VAL A 30 2.97 10.13 11.49
C VAL A 30 4.17 10.10 10.56
N GLY A 31 3.99 9.64 9.32
CA GLY A 31 5.07 9.60 8.34
C GLY A 31 4.56 9.52 6.90
N ALA A 32 5.28 10.15 6.01
CA ALA A 32 4.96 10.27 4.58
C ALA A 32 6.22 10.11 3.72
N PRO A 33 6.82 8.88 3.67
CA PRO A 33 8.00 8.66 2.86
C PRO A 33 7.67 8.68 1.36
N GLU A 34 8.61 9.25 0.59
CA GLU A 34 8.55 9.37 -0.85
C GLU A 34 9.96 9.20 -1.44
N ARG A 35 10.08 8.93 -2.73
CA ARG A 35 11.40 8.77 -3.39
C ARG A 35 12.27 10.03 -3.19
N PRO A 36 13.61 9.87 -3.04
CA PRO A 36 14.49 10.97 -2.66
C PRO A 36 14.53 12.13 -3.65
N ASP A 37 14.31 11.88 -4.93
CA ASP A 37 14.34 12.86 -6.01
C ASP A 37 12.98 13.53 -6.27
N HIS A 38 11.96 13.25 -5.43
CA HIS A 38 10.64 13.84 -5.62
C HIS A 38 10.66 15.35 -5.31
N PRO A 39 10.11 16.20 -6.20
CA PRO A 39 10.18 17.68 -6.05
C PRO A 39 9.44 18.19 -4.80
N ASP A 40 8.54 17.41 -4.25
CA ASP A 40 7.74 17.77 -3.08
C ASP A 40 8.35 17.32 -1.74
N ILE A 41 9.57 16.79 -1.71
CA ILE A 41 10.27 16.49 -0.45
C ILE A 41 10.33 17.73 0.44
N GLY A 42 9.96 17.59 1.71
CA GLY A 42 9.85 18.66 2.70
C GLY A 42 8.51 19.41 2.70
N ARG A 43 7.66 19.22 1.69
CA ARG A 43 6.30 19.79 1.70
C ARG A 43 5.38 18.99 2.61
N ASP A 44 4.38 19.66 3.16
CA ASP A 44 3.37 19.01 4.01
C ASP A 44 2.50 18.00 3.23
N ALA A 45 2.41 16.78 3.76
CA ALA A 45 1.68 15.68 3.15
C ALA A 45 0.17 15.94 3.05
N GLY A 46 -0.40 16.63 4.04
CA GLY A 46 -1.80 16.99 4.06
C GLY A 46 -2.14 18.03 2.99
N ILE A 47 -1.27 19.01 2.78
CA ILE A 47 -1.41 20.00 1.70
C ILE A 47 -1.39 19.30 0.33
N ILE A 48 -0.46 18.37 0.12
CA ILE A 48 -0.35 17.60 -1.13
C ILE A 48 -1.60 16.73 -1.35
N ALA A 49 -2.13 16.13 -0.29
CA ALA A 49 -3.33 15.30 -0.33
C ALA A 49 -4.66 16.09 -0.35
N GLY A 50 -4.61 17.43 -0.28
CA GLY A 50 -5.81 18.28 -0.24
C GLY A 50 -6.61 18.18 1.07
N SER A 51 -5.96 17.82 2.17
CA SER A 51 -6.58 17.63 3.50
C SER A 51 -6.32 18.76 4.49
N GLY A 52 -5.68 19.83 4.03
CA GLY A 52 -5.16 20.88 4.90
C GLY A 52 -3.78 20.52 5.47
N GLU A 53 -3.21 21.43 6.24
CA GLU A 53 -1.89 21.23 6.85
C GLU A 53 -1.99 20.21 8.00
N LEU A 54 -1.15 19.16 7.95
CA LEU A 54 -1.06 18.12 8.98
C LEU A 54 0.21 18.20 9.81
N GLY A 55 1.18 19.05 9.44
CA GLY A 55 2.48 19.14 10.08
C GLY A 55 3.42 17.97 9.79
N ILE A 56 3.12 17.17 8.79
CA ILE A 56 3.89 15.97 8.41
C ILE A 56 4.57 16.21 7.06
N PRO A 57 5.89 16.47 7.02
CA PRO A 57 6.60 16.67 5.77
C PRO A 57 6.78 15.35 5.00
N LEU A 58 6.83 15.42 3.67
CA LEU A 58 7.36 14.33 2.87
C LEU A 58 8.85 14.16 3.17
N VAL A 59 9.26 12.93 3.44
CA VAL A 59 10.64 12.56 3.73
C VAL A 59 11.15 11.51 2.76
N SER A 60 12.47 11.46 2.56
CA SER A 60 13.07 10.49 1.62
C SER A 60 13.49 9.17 2.27
N ASP A 61 13.41 9.07 3.58
CA ASP A 61 13.89 7.91 4.33
C ASP A 61 12.84 7.43 5.32
N LEU A 62 12.29 6.25 5.05
CA LEU A 62 11.35 5.56 5.94
C LEU A 62 12.01 5.19 7.29
N ALA A 63 13.33 4.92 7.29
CA ALA A 63 14.04 4.54 8.51
C ALA A 63 14.18 5.70 9.50
N ALA A 64 14.14 6.95 9.00
CA ALA A 64 14.21 8.15 9.83
C ALA A 64 12.89 8.47 10.55
N ILE A 65 11.78 7.77 10.22
CA ILE A 65 10.48 8.00 10.84
C ILE A 65 10.41 7.24 12.17
N GLU A 66 10.40 7.97 13.26
CA GLU A 66 10.21 7.42 14.60
C GLU A 66 8.74 7.06 14.84
N GLY A 67 8.49 5.92 15.47
CA GLY A 67 7.14 5.43 15.74
C GLY A 67 6.45 4.86 14.51
N GLY A 68 5.10 4.95 14.47
CA GLY A 68 4.26 4.35 13.44
C GLY A 68 3.94 2.88 13.72
N ASP A 69 2.67 2.62 13.94
CA ASP A 69 2.16 1.26 14.24
C ASP A 69 2.10 0.38 12.99
N VAL A 70 1.91 1.00 11.82
CA VAL A 70 1.81 0.29 10.54
C VAL A 70 2.23 1.18 9.37
N ALA A 71 2.92 0.58 8.40
CA ALA A 71 3.24 1.21 7.11
C ALA A 71 2.30 0.68 6.02
N ILE A 72 1.74 1.59 5.22
CA ILE A 72 0.86 1.26 4.09
C ILE A 72 1.56 1.62 2.78
N ALA A 73 1.73 0.65 1.89
CA ALA A 73 2.42 0.81 0.62
C ALA A 73 1.56 0.40 -0.58
N PHE A 74 1.32 1.35 -1.49
CA PHE A 74 0.72 1.15 -2.80
C PHE A 74 1.63 1.79 -3.86
N THR A 75 2.85 1.27 -3.95
CA THR A 75 3.92 1.80 -4.78
C THR A 75 4.28 0.85 -5.93
N LEU A 76 5.49 0.96 -6.45
CA LEU A 76 6.05 0.01 -7.41
C LEU A 76 6.80 -1.12 -6.68
N PRO A 77 7.11 -2.25 -7.34
CA PRO A 77 7.83 -3.37 -6.72
C PRO A 77 9.13 -2.96 -6.04
N GLU A 78 10.02 -2.28 -6.74
CA GLU A 78 11.35 -1.91 -6.23
C GLU A 78 11.28 -1.08 -4.91
N PRO A 79 10.55 0.06 -4.83
CA PRO A 79 10.42 0.78 -3.55
C PRO A 79 9.70 -0.04 -2.48
N THR A 80 8.72 -0.88 -2.85
CA THR A 80 8.05 -1.76 -1.87
C THR A 80 9.02 -2.75 -1.23
N LEU A 81 9.96 -3.30 -1.99
CA LEU A 81 10.99 -4.21 -1.45
C LEU A 81 11.92 -3.48 -0.46
N ALA A 82 12.32 -2.25 -0.77
CA ALA A 82 13.12 -1.42 0.14
C ALA A 82 12.36 -1.07 1.42
N ASP A 83 11.10 -0.64 1.28
CA ASP A 83 10.22 -0.35 2.42
C ASP A 83 9.99 -1.59 3.29
N ALA A 84 9.78 -2.75 2.67
CA ALA A 84 9.60 -4.02 3.39
C ALA A 84 10.85 -4.40 4.20
N ALA A 85 12.04 -4.23 3.65
CA ALA A 85 13.29 -4.48 4.37
C ALA A 85 13.44 -3.55 5.58
N THR A 86 13.13 -2.27 5.41
CA THR A 86 13.14 -1.26 6.49
C THR A 86 12.13 -1.61 7.58
N CYS A 87 10.89 -1.96 7.20
CA CYS A 87 9.85 -2.34 8.15
C CYS A 87 10.19 -3.64 8.88
N ALA A 88 10.71 -4.66 8.17
CA ALA A 88 11.14 -5.90 8.80
C ALA A 88 12.25 -5.69 9.83
N ALA A 89 13.25 -4.84 9.51
CA ALA A 89 14.32 -4.50 10.45
C ALA A 89 13.81 -3.77 11.70
N ALA A 90 12.74 -2.96 11.55
CA ALA A 90 12.10 -2.23 12.65
C ALA A 90 11.00 -3.03 13.38
N GLY A 91 10.66 -4.25 12.92
CA GLY A 91 9.52 -5.02 13.45
C GLY A 91 8.17 -4.36 13.17
N ARG A 92 8.08 -3.48 12.17
CA ARG A 92 6.89 -2.67 11.85
C ARG A 92 5.94 -3.43 10.93
N PRO A 93 4.67 -3.61 11.31
CA PRO A 93 3.63 -4.19 10.46
C PRO A 93 3.44 -3.43 9.15
N MET A 94 2.99 -4.16 8.10
CA MET A 94 2.72 -3.55 6.80
C MET A 94 1.35 -3.93 6.24
N VAL A 95 0.79 -3.01 5.44
CA VAL A 95 -0.30 -3.29 4.50
C VAL A 95 0.20 -2.96 3.09
N VAL A 96 0.20 -3.94 2.20
CA VAL A 96 0.80 -3.80 0.87
C VAL A 96 -0.19 -4.13 -0.23
N GLY A 97 -0.45 -3.14 -1.09
CA GLY A 97 -1.29 -3.25 -2.28
C GLY A 97 -0.52 -3.10 -3.60
N THR A 98 0.80 -3.14 -3.54
CA THR A 98 1.66 -3.10 -4.71
C THR A 98 1.44 -4.34 -5.58
N THR A 99 1.34 -4.12 -6.89
CA THR A 99 1.20 -5.17 -7.90
C THR A 99 2.35 -5.11 -8.90
N GLY A 100 2.45 -6.12 -9.77
CA GLY A 100 3.46 -6.14 -10.84
C GLY A 100 4.84 -6.67 -10.43
N PHE A 101 4.96 -7.35 -9.30
CA PHE A 101 6.17 -8.08 -8.94
C PHE A 101 6.46 -9.19 -9.96
N SER A 102 7.72 -9.37 -10.33
CA SER A 102 8.18 -10.61 -10.93
C SER A 102 8.10 -11.77 -9.91
N GLU A 103 8.24 -13.00 -10.39
CA GLU A 103 8.24 -14.16 -9.48
C GLU A 103 9.38 -14.10 -8.46
N GLU A 104 10.57 -13.63 -8.87
CA GLU A 104 11.73 -13.47 -8.02
C GLU A 104 11.53 -12.37 -6.98
N GLU A 105 11.03 -11.20 -7.40
CA GLU A 105 10.70 -10.08 -6.49
C GLU A 105 9.63 -10.49 -5.47
N LEU A 106 8.59 -11.22 -5.91
CA LEU A 106 7.55 -11.69 -5.02
C LEU A 106 8.06 -12.70 -3.99
N ALA A 107 8.96 -13.60 -4.39
CA ALA A 107 9.60 -14.55 -3.48
C ALA A 107 10.49 -13.82 -2.45
N SER A 108 11.28 -12.84 -2.90
CA SER A 108 12.09 -11.99 -2.04
C SER A 108 11.23 -11.19 -1.06
N PHE A 109 10.17 -10.55 -1.55
CA PHE A 109 9.21 -9.81 -0.72
C PHE A 109 8.63 -10.70 0.39
N LYS A 110 8.07 -11.87 0.02
CA LYS A 110 7.47 -12.80 0.98
C LYS A 110 8.46 -13.27 2.04
N SER A 111 9.71 -13.53 1.64
CA SER A 111 10.77 -13.89 2.57
C SER A 111 11.08 -12.76 3.56
N THR A 112 11.16 -11.52 3.09
CA THR A 112 11.47 -10.34 3.89
C THR A 112 10.38 -10.06 4.94
N ILE A 113 9.11 -10.12 4.54
CA ILE A 113 7.98 -9.83 5.44
C ILE A 113 7.60 -10.98 6.36
N ALA A 114 8.22 -12.16 6.23
CA ALA A 114 7.90 -13.33 7.06
C ALA A 114 8.09 -13.09 8.57
N SER A 115 8.92 -12.10 8.94
CA SER A 115 9.22 -11.75 10.33
C SER A 115 8.26 -10.72 10.94
N ILE A 116 7.35 -10.12 10.16
CA ILE A 116 6.44 -9.07 10.62
C ILE A 116 4.99 -9.37 10.22
N PRO A 117 3.99 -8.88 10.95
CA PRO A 117 2.61 -8.92 10.47
C PRO A 117 2.46 -8.16 9.16
N CYS A 118 1.92 -8.81 8.12
CA CYS A 118 1.69 -8.16 6.84
C CYS A 118 0.37 -8.61 6.22
N VAL A 119 -0.42 -7.63 5.77
CA VAL A 119 -1.56 -7.87 4.89
C VAL A 119 -1.13 -7.50 3.48
N PHE A 120 -1.01 -8.51 2.61
CA PHE A 120 -0.65 -8.34 1.22
C PHE A 120 -1.78 -8.85 0.32
N ALA A 121 -2.31 -7.98 -0.54
CA ALA A 121 -3.36 -8.33 -1.49
C ALA A 121 -3.24 -7.51 -2.78
N PRO A 122 -3.53 -8.10 -3.94
CA PRO A 122 -3.49 -7.38 -5.21
C PRO A 122 -4.68 -6.40 -5.36
N ASN A 123 -5.73 -6.57 -4.57
CA ASN A 123 -6.91 -5.72 -4.58
C ASN A 123 -7.58 -5.65 -3.20
N PHE A 124 -7.83 -4.44 -2.73
CA PHE A 124 -8.49 -4.18 -1.44
C PHE A 124 -9.96 -3.74 -1.59
N SER A 125 -10.50 -3.72 -2.82
CA SER A 125 -11.92 -3.44 -3.03
C SER A 125 -12.78 -4.62 -2.56
N THR A 126 -13.67 -4.38 -1.62
CA THR A 126 -14.63 -5.39 -1.15
C THR A 126 -15.48 -5.92 -2.30
N ALA A 127 -15.97 -5.04 -3.20
CA ALA A 127 -16.78 -5.45 -4.34
C ALA A 127 -16.02 -6.36 -5.30
N MET A 128 -14.74 -6.06 -5.57
CA MET A 128 -13.91 -6.90 -6.43
C MET A 128 -13.62 -8.27 -5.79
N ASN A 129 -13.34 -8.31 -4.50
CA ASN A 129 -13.11 -9.58 -3.80
C ASN A 129 -14.38 -10.44 -3.75
N VAL A 130 -15.56 -9.83 -3.61
CA VAL A 130 -16.85 -10.55 -3.74
C VAL A 130 -17.01 -11.08 -5.16
N LEU A 131 -16.73 -10.29 -6.19
CA LEU A 131 -16.80 -10.73 -7.59
C LEU A 131 -15.86 -11.90 -7.86
N PHE A 132 -14.61 -11.84 -7.40
CA PHE A 132 -13.66 -12.96 -7.56
C PHE A 132 -14.19 -14.25 -6.94
N ARG A 133 -14.80 -14.15 -5.75
CA ARG A 133 -15.40 -15.31 -5.09
C ARG A 133 -16.59 -15.89 -5.87
N LEU A 134 -17.44 -15.02 -6.42
CA LEU A 134 -18.58 -15.46 -7.23
C LEU A 134 -18.14 -16.12 -8.55
N VAL A 135 -17.12 -15.57 -9.21
CA VAL A 135 -16.56 -16.15 -10.45
C VAL A 135 -15.93 -17.52 -10.17
N GLU A 136 -15.15 -17.65 -9.09
CA GLU A 136 -14.57 -18.92 -8.66
C GLU A 136 -15.66 -19.99 -8.44
N GLU A 137 -16.71 -19.62 -7.71
CA GLU A 137 -17.82 -20.54 -7.42
C GLU A 137 -18.60 -20.93 -8.69
N ALA A 138 -18.87 -19.96 -9.57
CA ALA A 138 -19.53 -20.22 -10.85
C ALA A 138 -18.70 -21.17 -11.72
N ALA A 139 -17.42 -20.94 -11.87
CA ALA A 139 -16.53 -21.80 -12.65
C ALA A 139 -16.47 -23.21 -12.08
N ARG A 140 -16.41 -23.36 -10.75
CA ARG A 140 -16.40 -24.65 -10.08
C ARG A 140 -17.68 -25.45 -10.30
N ILE A 141 -18.84 -24.79 -10.33
CA ILE A 141 -20.17 -25.45 -10.55
C ILE A 141 -20.33 -25.86 -12.00
N LEU A 142 -19.91 -25.00 -12.94
CA LEU A 142 -20.07 -25.24 -14.38
C LEU A 142 -19.09 -26.31 -14.88
N GLY A 143 -17.91 -26.42 -14.31
CA GLY A 143 -16.92 -27.46 -14.66
C GLY A 143 -16.30 -27.23 -16.05
N ASP A 144 -15.67 -28.28 -16.55
CA ASP A 144 -14.88 -28.26 -17.78
C ASP A 144 -15.72 -28.20 -19.09
N ASP A 145 -17.06 -28.30 -18.98
CA ASP A 145 -17.96 -28.20 -20.12
C ASP A 145 -18.18 -26.73 -20.60
N TYR A 146 -17.63 -25.76 -19.89
CA TYR A 146 -17.78 -24.32 -20.16
C TYR A 146 -16.44 -23.63 -20.28
N ASP A 147 -16.30 -22.82 -21.32
CA ASP A 147 -15.16 -21.93 -21.47
C ASP A 147 -15.33 -20.69 -20.59
N VAL A 148 -14.24 -20.23 -19.97
CA VAL A 148 -14.22 -19.04 -19.14
C VAL A 148 -13.32 -17.97 -19.79
N GLU A 149 -13.92 -16.82 -20.10
CA GLU A 149 -13.17 -15.64 -20.55
C GLU A 149 -13.29 -14.53 -19.51
N VAL A 150 -12.17 -13.89 -19.18
CA VAL A 150 -12.12 -12.75 -18.26
C VAL A 150 -11.60 -11.54 -19.00
N GLY A 151 -12.43 -10.50 -19.10
CA GLY A 151 -12.05 -9.19 -19.61
C GLY A 151 -12.04 -8.15 -18.49
N GLU A 152 -11.01 -7.30 -18.43
CA GLU A 152 -10.95 -6.21 -17.47
C GLU A 152 -10.46 -4.94 -18.14
N ALA A 153 -10.92 -3.80 -17.68
CA ALA A 153 -10.51 -2.48 -18.18
C ALA A 153 -10.14 -1.60 -17.01
N HIS A 154 -8.87 -1.19 -16.96
CA HIS A 154 -8.38 -0.21 -16.01
C HIS A 154 -8.24 1.16 -16.68
N HIS A 155 -8.57 2.23 -15.96
CA HIS A 155 -8.19 3.58 -16.36
C HIS A 155 -6.70 3.80 -16.11
N ARG A 156 -6.07 4.54 -17.01
CA ARG A 156 -4.65 4.91 -16.96
C ARG A 156 -4.40 6.06 -15.98
#